data_7cacc0d4cd07e4ff787aa40cc05d6519
#
_entry.id   7cacc0d4cd07e4ff787aa40cc05d6519
#
_cell.length_a   1.000
_cell.length_b   1.000
_cell.length_c   1.000
_cell.angle_alpha   90.00
_cell.angle_beta   90.00
_cell.angle_gamma   90.00
#
_symmetry.space_group_name_H-M   'P 1'
#
loop_
_entity.id
_entity.type
_entity.pdbx_description
1 polymer ?
#
loop_
_entity_poly.entity_id
_entity_poly.type
_entity_poly.pdbx_seq_one_letter_code
_entity_poly.pdbx_strand_id
1 'polypeptide(L)'
;MRVEVLENAVEIVERIYRGGAIENLMLLYETHQIKATDIRFFLGYSGWGPGQLDDELEQDSWIVCDYVTDQLLFDTGPDIMWRKALENMGGRFSMYSNYPVDPRLN
;
A
#
# COMPACT_ATOMS: atom_id res chain seq x y z
N MET A 1 -3.99 1.89 -7.54
CA MET A 1 -4.37 1.68 -8.93
C MET A 1 -3.38 2.35 -9.87
N ARG A 2 -3.13 1.74 -11.02
CA ARG A 2 -2.16 2.21 -12.01
C ARG A 2 -2.74 3.13 -13.10
N VAL A 3 -4.04 3.43 -13.05
CA VAL A 3 -4.76 4.05 -14.17
C VAL A 3 -5.22 5.45 -13.82
N GLU A 4 -4.89 6.43 -14.70
CA GLU A 4 -5.20 7.85 -14.51
C GLU A 4 -6.65 8.21 -14.80
N VAL A 5 -7.37 7.38 -15.56
CA VAL A 5 -8.68 7.73 -16.14
C VAL A 5 -9.85 7.50 -15.19
N LEU A 6 -9.62 7.03 -13.97
CA LEU A 6 -10.68 6.75 -13.01
C LEU A 6 -11.13 8.03 -12.31
N GLU A 7 -12.44 8.30 -12.35
CA GLU A 7 -13.02 9.46 -11.67
C GLU A 7 -12.84 9.36 -10.15
N ASN A 8 -12.58 10.50 -9.52
CA ASN A 8 -12.42 10.64 -8.07
C ASN A 8 -11.22 9.87 -7.49
N ALA A 9 -10.31 9.40 -8.33
CA ALA A 9 -9.08 8.80 -7.87
C ALA A 9 -8.08 9.89 -7.50
N VAL A 10 -7.28 9.62 -6.45
CA VAL A 10 -6.26 10.55 -5.95
C VAL A 10 -4.88 9.93 -6.14
N GLU A 11 -3.99 10.63 -6.83
CA GLU A 11 -2.61 10.17 -7.01
C GLU A 11 -1.87 10.24 -5.68
N ILE A 12 -1.26 9.12 -5.26
CA ILE A 12 -0.48 9.04 -4.02
C ILE A 12 1.03 9.04 -4.27
N VAL A 13 1.46 8.41 -5.35
CA VAL A 13 2.82 8.52 -5.90
C VAL A 13 2.68 8.48 -7.41
N GLU A 14 3.73 8.76 -8.14
CA GLU A 14 3.68 8.81 -9.60
C GLU A 14 3.02 7.57 -10.18
N ARG A 15 1.93 7.75 -10.90
CA ARG A 15 1.16 6.72 -11.62
C ARG A 15 0.45 5.70 -10.74
N ILE A 16 0.35 5.96 -9.43
CA ILE A 16 -0.40 5.10 -8.52
C ILE A 16 -1.48 5.93 -7.84
N TYR A 17 -2.72 5.47 -7.92
CA TYR A 17 -3.90 6.19 -7.49
C TYR A 17 -4.67 5.38 -6.44
N ARG A 18 -5.30 6.07 -5.50
CA ARG A 18 -6.21 5.45 -4.53
C ARG A 18 -7.63 5.96 -4.71
N GLY A 19 -8.59 5.17 -4.27
CA GLY A 19 -9.99 5.53 -4.33
C GLY A 19 -10.54 5.39 -5.74
N GLY A 20 -11.53 6.21 -6.05
CA GLY A 20 -12.20 6.21 -7.33
C GLY A 20 -13.63 5.70 -7.24
N ALA A 21 -14.44 6.03 -8.24
CA ALA A 21 -15.84 5.63 -8.33
C ALA A 21 -15.93 4.16 -8.80
N ILE A 22 -16.60 3.31 -8.02
CA ILE A 22 -16.69 1.88 -8.31
C ILE A 22 -17.41 1.60 -9.64
N GLU A 23 -18.42 2.39 -9.96
CA GLU A 23 -19.18 2.24 -11.21
C GLU A 23 -18.29 2.53 -12.41
N ASN A 24 -17.44 3.56 -12.30
CA ASN A 24 -16.49 3.91 -13.35
C ASN A 24 -15.43 2.82 -13.50
N LEU A 25 -14.98 2.25 -12.38
CA LEU A 25 -14.03 1.15 -12.37
C LEU A 25 -14.58 -0.07 -13.12
N MET A 26 -15.82 -0.43 -12.84
CA MET A 26 -16.48 -1.57 -13.48
C MET A 26 -16.62 -1.35 -14.98
N LEU A 27 -17.00 -0.13 -15.39
CA LEU A 27 -17.12 0.22 -16.80
C LEU A 27 -15.78 0.12 -17.54
N LEU A 28 -14.72 0.64 -16.92
CA LEU A 28 -13.38 0.57 -17.52
C LEU A 28 -12.91 -0.88 -17.67
N TYR A 29 -13.23 -1.72 -16.71
CA TYR A 29 -12.88 -3.15 -16.76
C TYR A 29 -13.67 -3.86 -17.86
N GLU A 30 -14.98 -3.63 -17.95
CA GLU A 30 -15.84 -4.26 -18.95
C GLU A 30 -15.50 -3.82 -20.38
N THR A 31 -15.01 -2.59 -20.55
CA THR A 31 -14.61 -2.07 -21.86
C THR A 31 -13.15 -2.32 -22.19
N HIS A 32 -12.47 -3.14 -21.41
CA HIS A 32 -11.07 -3.53 -21.60
C HIS A 32 -10.07 -2.38 -21.56
N GLN A 33 -10.42 -1.27 -20.90
CA GLN A 33 -9.52 -0.15 -20.72
C GLN A 33 -8.56 -0.33 -19.56
N ILE A 34 -8.91 -1.21 -18.62
CA ILE A 34 -8.04 -1.62 -17.52
C ILE A 34 -8.05 -3.14 -17.37
N LYS A 35 -7.01 -3.66 -16.76
CA LYS A 35 -6.86 -5.09 -16.46
C LYS A 35 -7.04 -5.31 -14.97
N ALA A 36 -7.39 -6.53 -14.58
CA ALA A 36 -7.46 -6.91 -13.18
C ALA A 36 -6.13 -6.66 -12.44
N THR A 37 -5.01 -6.80 -13.14
CA THR A 37 -3.67 -6.56 -12.57
C THR A 37 -3.35 -5.08 -12.34
N ASP A 38 -4.17 -4.16 -12.88
CA ASP A 38 -4.01 -2.72 -12.64
C ASP A 38 -4.61 -2.27 -11.31
N ILE A 39 -5.32 -3.17 -10.62
CA ILE A 39 -6.09 -2.85 -9.43
C ILE A 39 -5.66 -3.76 -8.29
N ARG A 40 -5.60 -3.20 -7.10
CA ARG A 40 -5.44 -3.99 -5.88
C ARG A 40 -6.38 -3.43 -4.82
N PHE A 41 -7.14 -4.33 -4.18
CA PHE A 41 -8.04 -3.98 -3.10
C PHE A 41 -7.35 -4.25 -1.77
N PHE A 42 -7.58 -3.34 -0.82
CA PHE A 42 -7.11 -3.48 0.55
C PHE A 42 -8.30 -3.44 1.48
N LEU A 43 -8.33 -4.33 2.46
CA LEU A 43 -9.40 -4.40 3.43
C LEU A 43 -8.97 -3.70 4.71
N GLY A 44 -9.85 -2.84 5.20
CA GLY A 44 -9.60 -2.10 6.44
C GLY A 44 -8.94 -0.74 6.21
N TYR A 45 -8.67 -0.06 7.30
CA TYR A 45 -8.03 1.26 7.27
C TYR A 45 -7.38 1.55 8.62
N SER A 46 -6.48 2.53 8.63
CA SER A 46 -5.95 3.12 9.86
C SER A 46 -6.43 4.55 9.96
N GLY A 47 -6.86 4.96 11.16
CA GLY A 47 -7.30 6.31 11.41
C GLY A 47 -6.56 6.91 12.61
N TRP A 48 -6.39 8.22 12.58
CA TRP A 48 -5.68 8.95 13.64
C TRP A 48 -6.46 10.19 14.05
N GLY A 49 -6.51 10.45 15.36
CA GLY A 49 -6.96 11.73 15.87
C GLY A 49 -5.90 12.81 15.67
N PRO A 50 -6.23 14.08 15.95
CA PRO A 50 -5.25 15.17 15.79
C PRO A 50 -3.99 14.93 16.62
N GLY A 51 -2.82 14.99 15.97
CA GLY A 51 -1.54 14.79 16.61
C GLY A 51 -1.18 13.36 16.97
N GLN A 52 -2.09 12.42 16.84
CA GLN A 52 -1.86 11.04 17.24
C GLN A 52 -0.77 10.37 16.40
N LEU A 53 -0.78 10.52 15.09
CA LEU A 53 0.23 9.92 14.23
C LEU A 53 1.62 10.46 14.56
N ASP A 54 1.73 11.77 14.79
CA ASP A 54 3.01 12.39 15.16
C ASP A 54 3.55 11.80 16.46
N ASP A 55 2.69 11.60 17.46
CA ASP A 55 3.09 11.00 18.73
C ASP A 55 3.57 9.56 18.55
N GLU A 56 2.85 8.78 17.72
CA GLU A 56 3.22 7.40 17.45
C GLU A 56 4.54 7.30 16.68
N LEU A 57 4.81 8.23 15.78
CA LEU A 57 6.07 8.30 15.06
C LEU A 57 7.24 8.62 16.02
N GLU A 58 7.03 9.52 16.97
CA GLU A 58 8.03 9.83 18.00
C GLU A 58 8.34 8.63 18.89
N GLN A 59 7.36 7.76 19.10
CA GLN A 59 7.52 6.55 19.91
C GLN A 59 8.02 5.34 19.10
N ASP A 60 8.39 5.54 17.85
CA ASP A 60 8.83 4.48 16.95
C ASP A 60 7.79 3.36 16.77
N SER A 61 6.51 3.71 16.87
CA SER A 61 5.42 2.75 16.67
C SER A 61 5.20 2.39 15.20
N TRP A 62 5.75 3.16 14.27
CA TRP A 62 5.63 2.94 12.83
C TRP A 62 6.98 2.99 12.16
N ILE A 63 7.13 2.17 11.15
CA ILE A 63 8.25 2.25 10.22
C ILE A 63 7.69 2.84 8.92
N VAL A 64 8.20 4.00 8.52
CA VAL A 64 7.75 4.66 7.30
C VAL A 64 8.58 4.16 6.12
N CYS A 65 7.91 3.61 5.12
CA CYS A 65 8.54 3.22 3.87
C CYS A 65 8.32 4.34 2.85
N ASP A 66 9.38 5.08 2.55
CA ASP A 66 9.34 6.21 1.60
C ASP A 66 9.66 5.79 0.17
N TYR A 67 10.02 4.54 -0.04
CA TYR A 67 10.33 3.99 -1.36
C TYR A 67 9.31 2.92 -1.72
N VAL A 68 8.30 3.31 -2.51
CA VAL A 68 7.20 2.44 -2.90
C VAL A 68 7.22 2.26 -4.40
N THR A 69 7.30 1.00 -4.84
CA THR A 69 7.25 0.64 -6.26
C THR A 69 5.89 0.04 -6.59
N ASP A 70 5.50 0.08 -7.86
CA ASP A 70 4.28 -0.59 -8.29
C ASP A 70 4.40 -2.11 -8.15
N GLN A 71 5.60 -2.67 -8.30
CA GLN A 71 5.84 -4.09 -8.05
C GLN A 71 5.50 -4.47 -6.62
N LEU A 72 5.91 -3.66 -5.64
CA LEU A 72 5.59 -3.91 -4.23
C LEU A 72 4.09 -3.91 -4.00
N LEU A 73 3.37 -2.92 -4.56
CA LEU A 73 1.94 -2.75 -4.30
C LEU A 73 1.06 -3.71 -5.10
N PHE A 74 1.44 -4.07 -6.32
CA PHE A 74 0.56 -4.82 -7.22
C PHE A 74 0.99 -6.26 -7.45
N ASP A 75 2.28 -6.54 -7.36
CA ASP A 75 2.82 -7.85 -7.75
C ASP A 75 3.36 -8.66 -6.57
N THR A 76 3.25 -8.15 -5.35
CA THR A 76 3.72 -8.82 -4.13
C THR A 76 2.53 -9.35 -3.34
N GLY A 77 2.59 -10.61 -2.89
CA GLY A 77 1.54 -11.21 -2.09
C GLY A 77 1.34 -10.48 -0.75
N PRO A 78 0.10 -10.46 -0.23
CA PRO A 78 -0.21 -9.71 1.00
C PRO A 78 0.52 -10.25 2.23
N ASP A 79 0.85 -11.53 2.25
CA ASP A 79 1.54 -12.19 3.35
C ASP A 79 3.01 -11.81 3.45
N ILE A 80 3.61 -11.33 2.36
CA ILE A 80 5.02 -10.99 2.31
C ILE A 80 5.28 -9.51 1.95
N MET A 81 4.25 -8.73 1.72
CA MET A 81 4.41 -7.33 1.28
C MET A 81 5.21 -6.50 2.30
N TRP A 82 4.89 -6.63 3.60
CA TRP A 82 5.60 -5.89 4.64
C TRP A 82 7.07 -6.27 4.69
N ARG A 83 7.36 -7.56 4.50
CA ARG A 83 8.72 -8.08 4.50
C ARG A 83 9.52 -7.53 3.32
N LYS A 84 8.91 -7.51 2.13
CA LYS A 84 9.54 -6.93 0.94
C LYS A 84 9.77 -5.43 1.07
N ALA A 85 8.83 -4.72 1.68
CA ALA A 85 9.00 -3.29 1.95
C ALA A 85 10.21 -3.04 2.84
N LEU A 86 10.37 -3.81 3.91
CA LEU A 86 11.51 -3.69 4.82
C LEU A 86 12.83 -4.05 4.13
N GLU A 87 12.83 -5.12 3.33
CA GLU A 87 14.03 -5.51 2.57
C GLU A 87 14.46 -4.40 1.60
N ASN A 88 13.49 -3.78 0.92
CA ASN A 88 13.76 -2.70 -0.04
C ASN A 88 14.33 -1.45 0.63
N MET A 89 14.02 -1.22 1.91
CA MET A 89 14.58 -0.11 2.68
C MET A 89 16.04 -0.33 3.05
N GLY A 90 16.47 -1.59 3.13
CA GLY A 90 17.85 -1.95 3.41
C GLY A 90 18.29 -1.66 4.84
N GLY A 91 19.60 -1.82 5.11
CA GLY A 91 20.18 -1.54 6.41
C GLY A 91 19.51 -2.30 7.55
N ARG A 92 19.30 -1.61 8.68
CA ARG A 92 18.66 -2.21 9.86
C ARG A 92 17.23 -2.68 9.60
N PHE A 93 16.56 -2.05 8.64
CA PHE A 93 15.17 -2.39 8.33
C PHE A 93 15.05 -3.78 7.70
N SER A 94 16.03 -4.20 6.91
CA SER A 94 16.01 -5.53 6.31
C SER A 94 16.09 -6.63 7.36
N MET A 95 16.67 -6.36 8.52
CA MET A 95 16.71 -7.31 9.64
C MET A 95 15.32 -7.61 10.20
N TYR A 96 14.45 -6.62 10.20
CA TYR A 96 13.06 -6.81 10.69
C TYR A 96 12.25 -7.73 9.78
N SER A 97 12.65 -7.88 8.52
CA SER A 97 11.95 -8.76 7.57
C SER A 97 11.96 -10.23 8.01
N ASN A 98 12.89 -10.59 8.91
CA ASN A 98 13.02 -11.96 9.42
C ASN A 98 12.19 -12.20 10.67
N TYR A 99 11.49 -11.20 11.20
CA TYR A 99 10.66 -11.36 12.39
C TYR A 99 9.38 -12.13 12.06
N PRO A 100 8.81 -12.84 13.04
CA PRO A 100 7.56 -13.58 12.83
C PRO A 100 6.41 -12.67 12.39
N VAL A 101 5.58 -13.17 11.49
CA VAL A 101 4.39 -12.45 11.00
C VAL A 101 3.30 -12.39 12.07
N ASP A 102 3.14 -13.45 12.86
CA ASP A 102 2.09 -13.53 13.87
C ASP A 102 2.47 -12.68 15.08
N PRO A 103 1.68 -11.65 15.43
CA PRO A 103 1.98 -10.78 16.57
C PRO A 103 2.09 -11.51 17.89
N ARG A 104 1.48 -12.68 18.03
CA ARG A 104 1.56 -13.49 19.25
C ARG A 104 2.94 -14.10 19.47
N LEU A 105 3.77 -14.10 18.44
CA LEU A 105 5.12 -14.65 18.51
C LEU A 105 6.18 -13.58 18.81
N ASN A 106 5.76 -12.32 18.92
CA ASN A 106 6.68 -11.20 19.14
C ASN A 106 6.73 -10.79 20.62
#